data_5e1a35e1947c9c6419d92de379a68c0d
#
_entry.id   5e1a35e1947c9c6419d92de379a68c0d
#
_cell.length_a   1.000
_cell.length_b   1.000
_cell.length_c   1.000
_cell.angle_alpha   90.00
_cell.angle_beta   90.00
_cell.angle_gamma   90.00
#
_symmetry.space_group_name_H-M   'P 1'
#
loop_
_entity.id
_entity.type
_entity.pdbx_description
1 polymer ?
#
loop_
_entity_poly.entity_id
_entity_poly.type
_entity_poly.pdbx_seq_one_letter_code
_entity_poly.pdbx_strand_id
1 'polypeptide(L)'
;PASGCVIPLIPDGLSRGRREIQNLDAAAARSFVTAAASFLEKQVQQDGSFRYGYYPRFDRVIPGYNCMRHASTIWSLLCQYRITQKASVLSLAARSIKYLLSHALVYRDPDTAYLSEPLKDEIKLGGGGVLILAITEYLDLCSEEPRPAILRSREPLTKAPNAEIFHAKDVLPEQEALRRRYTEIACALGNGILSLLNPETGEFSHVLNMDFSLKERYRTVYYDGEAAYALCRLYRLTKEEKWLFYAKKAVDHFLAADYTRYRDHWVAYAMNEITRYIHRDDYDTFALRNARVNLDFLYKRETTYHTFLELLMVTFETYERILAENPGLPYLKEFDLPYFLRTIRVRADRMLNGFFFPEYAMYMRCPDKILGSFMVRHDGFRVRIDDVQHNIGGFYLYYKNYSRLLALGMPKDIPCEEN
;
A
#
# COMPACT_ATOMS: atom_id res chain seq x y z
N PRO A 1 15.94 29.79 -5.90
CA PRO A 1 14.57 30.30 -5.82
C PRO A 1 14.49 31.62 -6.49
N ALA A 2 14.10 31.65 -7.77
CA ALA A 2 13.96 32.85 -8.57
C ALA A 2 12.74 33.70 -8.20
N SER A 3 11.95 33.32 -7.20
CA SER A 3 10.69 33.97 -6.84
C SER A 3 10.73 34.83 -5.57
N GLY A 4 11.84 34.85 -4.82
CA GLY A 4 11.92 35.57 -3.54
C GLY A 4 10.94 35.09 -2.46
N CYS A 5 10.35 33.89 -2.65
CA CYS A 5 9.39 33.32 -1.71
C CYS A 5 10.09 32.85 -0.45
N VAL A 6 9.70 33.37 0.70
CA VAL A 6 10.15 32.91 2.02
C VAL A 6 9.33 31.71 2.40
N ILE A 7 10.01 30.61 2.74
CA ILE A 7 9.37 29.38 3.21
C ILE A 7 9.50 29.35 4.73
N PRO A 8 8.40 29.46 5.50
CA PRO A 8 8.45 29.34 6.94
C PRO A 8 8.78 27.89 7.34
N LEU A 9 9.71 27.77 8.27
CA LEU A 9 10.08 26.48 8.88
C LEU A 9 9.57 26.45 10.33
N ILE A 10 9.15 25.27 10.75
CA ILE A 10 8.72 25.04 12.13
C ILE A 10 9.93 25.22 13.05
N PRO A 11 9.87 26.15 14.03
CA PRO A 11 11.05 26.50 14.83
C PRO A 11 11.40 25.46 15.90
N ASP A 12 10.41 24.74 16.44
CA ASP A 12 10.54 23.90 17.62
C ASP A 12 9.81 22.56 17.51
N GLY A 13 10.00 21.68 18.51
CA GLY A 13 9.33 20.41 18.65
C GLY A 13 9.79 19.35 17.66
N LEU A 14 8.98 18.30 17.50
CA LEU A 14 9.28 17.12 16.70
C LEU A 14 9.40 17.39 15.20
N SER A 15 8.73 18.42 14.73
CA SER A 15 8.72 18.84 13.33
C SER A 15 9.71 19.95 13.02
N ARG A 16 10.61 20.31 13.96
CA ARG A 16 11.61 21.36 13.82
C ARG A 16 12.41 21.25 12.52
N GLY A 17 12.52 22.35 11.82
CA GLY A 17 13.25 22.46 10.55
C GLY A 17 12.49 21.93 9.32
N ARG A 18 11.27 21.44 9.52
CA ARG A 18 10.38 21.07 8.42
C ARG A 18 9.61 22.35 7.96
N ARG A 19 9.29 22.39 6.67
CA ARG A 19 8.36 23.38 6.11
C ARG A 19 7.04 23.34 6.88
N GLU A 20 6.54 24.50 7.25
CA GLU A 20 5.19 24.61 7.76
C GLU A 20 4.18 24.37 6.65
N ILE A 21 3.23 23.49 6.90
CA ILE A 21 2.11 23.20 6.00
C ILE A 21 0.84 23.73 6.69
N GLN A 22 0.45 24.95 6.32
CA GLN A 22 -0.70 25.63 6.90
C GLN A 22 -2.01 24.86 6.66
N ASN A 23 -2.16 24.25 5.50
CA ASN A 23 -3.34 23.48 5.15
C ASN A 23 -2.93 22.14 4.53
N LEU A 24 -3.12 21.05 5.27
CA LEU A 24 -2.94 19.70 4.76
C LEU A 24 -4.27 19.17 4.22
N ASP A 25 -4.72 19.78 3.11
CA ASP A 25 -5.93 19.40 2.42
C ASP A 25 -5.73 18.29 1.36
N ALA A 26 -6.80 18.00 0.61
CA ALA A 26 -6.75 17.00 -0.46
C ALA A 26 -5.73 17.37 -1.54
N ALA A 27 -5.58 18.65 -1.89
CA ALA A 27 -4.64 19.09 -2.92
C ALA A 27 -3.19 18.91 -2.46
N ALA A 28 -2.89 19.26 -1.20
CA ALA A 28 -1.59 19.03 -0.57
C ALA A 28 -1.27 17.53 -0.50
N ALA A 29 -2.20 16.69 -0.03
CA ALA A 29 -2.01 15.24 0.02
C ALA A 29 -1.76 14.65 -1.36
N ARG A 30 -2.53 15.07 -2.38
CA ARG A 30 -2.31 14.67 -3.78
C ARG A 30 -0.92 15.07 -4.29
N SER A 31 -0.42 16.24 -3.91
CA SER A 31 0.91 16.70 -4.33
C SER A 31 2.02 15.81 -3.76
N PHE A 32 1.93 15.39 -2.51
CA PHE A 32 2.87 14.46 -1.88
C PHE A 32 2.83 13.07 -2.53
N VAL A 33 1.62 12.54 -2.78
CA VAL A 33 1.46 11.27 -3.51
C VAL A 33 2.11 11.37 -4.88
N THR A 34 1.83 12.43 -5.65
CA THR A 34 2.37 12.61 -7.01
C THR A 34 3.89 12.74 -7.02
N ALA A 35 4.47 13.48 -6.07
CA ALA A 35 5.91 13.64 -5.95
C ALA A 35 6.61 12.31 -5.61
N ALA A 36 6.08 11.59 -4.63
CA ALA A 36 6.63 10.31 -4.20
C ALA A 36 6.44 9.20 -5.26
N ALA A 37 5.34 9.26 -6.01
CA ALA A 37 5.12 8.43 -7.18
C ALA A 37 6.18 8.65 -8.25
N SER A 38 6.40 9.91 -8.59
CA SER A 38 7.43 10.28 -9.58
C SER A 38 8.82 9.87 -9.13
N PHE A 39 9.09 9.84 -7.82
CA PHE A 39 10.32 9.26 -7.29
C PHE A 39 10.37 7.75 -7.55
N LEU A 40 9.33 6.98 -7.21
CA LEU A 40 9.30 5.53 -7.42
C LEU A 40 9.38 5.14 -8.90
N GLU A 41 8.71 5.88 -9.79
CA GLU A 41 8.79 5.66 -11.24
C GLU A 41 10.26 5.69 -11.73
N LYS A 42 11.07 6.63 -11.21
CA LYS A 42 12.50 6.75 -11.52
C LYS A 42 13.37 5.62 -10.95
N GLN A 43 12.86 4.87 -9.96
CA GLN A 43 13.58 3.73 -9.41
C GLN A 43 13.42 2.47 -10.25
N VAL A 44 12.39 2.38 -11.11
CA VAL A 44 12.19 1.23 -12.00
C VAL A 44 13.24 1.23 -13.09
N GLN A 45 14.02 0.16 -13.17
CA GLN A 45 15.07 -0.05 -14.15
C GLN A 45 14.52 -0.60 -15.48
N GLN A 46 15.37 -0.70 -16.50
CA GLN A 46 14.95 -1.18 -17.82
C GLN A 46 14.44 -2.62 -17.82
N ASP A 47 15.01 -3.48 -16.97
CA ASP A 47 14.60 -4.87 -16.78
C ASP A 47 13.33 -5.04 -15.95
N GLY A 48 12.86 -3.98 -15.30
CA GLY A 48 11.71 -3.98 -14.41
C GLY A 48 12.04 -4.12 -12.93
N SER A 49 13.31 -4.35 -12.58
CA SER A 49 13.77 -4.29 -11.20
C SER A 49 13.70 -2.87 -10.65
N PHE A 50 13.73 -2.73 -9.32
CA PHE A 50 13.86 -1.43 -8.67
C PHE A 50 15.31 -1.17 -8.24
N ARG A 51 15.75 0.08 -8.34
CA ARG A 51 16.85 0.54 -7.50
C ARG A 51 16.32 0.59 -6.07
N TYR A 52 16.80 -0.32 -5.23
CA TYR A 52 16.16 -0.70 -3.97
C TYR A 52 16.10 0.42 -2.93
N GLY A 53 17.14 1.26 -2.86
CA GLY A 53 17.15 2.41 -1.97
C GLY A 53 18.51 3.07 -1.82
N TYR A 54 18.54 4.12 -1.00
CA TYR A 54 19.71 4.99 -0.80
C TYR A 54 19.92 5.36 0.66
N TYR A 55 21.20 5.63 0.99
CA TYR A 55 21.59 6.48 2.11
C TYR A 55 22.00 7.86 1.55
N PRO A 56 21.07 8.84 1.49
CA PRO A 56 21.29 10.09 0.74
C PRO A 56 22.40 10.97 1.32
N ARG A 57 22.65 10.89 2.63
CA ARG A 57 23.74 11.60 3.29
C ARG A 57 25.11 11.27 2.67
N PHE A 58 25.30 10.05 2.17
CA PHE A 58 26.54 9.56 1.62
C PHE A 58 26.49 9.28 0.12
N ASP A 59 25.35 9.51 -0.54
CA ASP A 59 25.05 9.08 -1.91
C ASP A 59 25.38 7.58 -2.13
N ARG A 60 25.01 6.74 -1.18
CA ARG A 60 25.29 5.30 -1.24
C ARG A 60 24.03 4.51 -1.48
N VAL A 61 24.02 3.68 -2.52
CA VAL A 61 22.98 2.70 -2.78
C VAL A 61 22.94 1.66 -1.67
N ILE A 62 21.75 1.25 -1.25
CA ILE A 62 21.56 0.17 -0.29
C ILE A 62 21.88 -1.14 -1.00
N PRO A 63 22.84 -1.94 -0.52
CA PRO A 63 23.12 -3.26 -1.10
C PRO A 63 21.99 -4.23 -0.80
N GLY A 64 21.74 -5.14 -1.72
CA GLY A 64 20.74 -6.18 -1.58
C GLY A 64 19.40 -5.84 -2.25
N TYR A 65 18.49 -6.78 -2.17
CA TYR A 65 17.18 -6.72 -2.79
C TYR A 65 16.15 -7.48 -1.94
N ASN A 66 14.86 -7.15 -2.12
CA ASN A 66 13.77 -7.85 -1.45
C ASN A 66 12.56 -7.91 -2.40
N CYS A 67 12.22 -9.10 -2.86
CA CYS A 67 11.16 -9.34 -3.83
C CYS A 67 9.77 -9.01 -3.28
N MET A 68 9.53 -9.26 -1.99
CA MET A 68 8.29 -8.88 -1.32
C MET A 68 8.07 -7.36 -1.35
N ARG A 69 9.10 -6.56 -1.01
CA ARG A 69 9.01 -5.10 -1.08
C ARG A 69 8.88 -4.57 -2.49
N HIS A 70 9.51 -5.24 -3.46
CA HIS A 70 9.29 -4.95 -4.88
C HIS A 70 7.81 -5.12 -5.24
N ALA A 71 7.19 -6.25 -4.88
CA ALA A 71 5.79 -6.53 -5.16
C ALA A 71 4.84 -5.50 -4.50
N SER A 72 5.07 -5.15 -3.24
CA SER A 72 4.26 -4.13 -2.56
C SER A 72 4.43 -2.73 -3.16
N THR A 73 5.62 -2.42 -3.70
CA THR A 73 5.86 -1.16 -4.40
C THR A 73 5.10 -1.09 -5.73
N ILE A 74 4.99 -2.22 -6.46
CA ILE A 74 4.14 -2.29 -7.67
C ILE A 74 2.68 -1.99 -7.30
N TRP A 75 2.15 -2.62 -6.26
CA TRP A 75 0.79 -2.37 -5.79
C TRP A 75 0.56 -0.87 -5.49
N SER A 76 1.49 -0.23 -4.81
CA SER A 76 1.43 1.20 -4.54
C SER A 76 1.47 2.06 -5.81
N LEU A 77 2.31 1.73 -6.79
CA LEU A 77 2.32 2.41 -8.09
C LEU A 77 0.96 2.31 -8.81
N LEU A 78 0.32 1.15 -8.74
CA LEU A 78 -1.00 0.93 -9.32
C LEU A 78 -2.09 1.75 -8.61
N CYS A 79 -2.03 1.88 -7.28
CA CYS A 79 -2.93 2.78 -6.54
C CYS A 79 -2.80 4.23 -7.01
N GLN A 80 -1.58 4.68 -7.34
CA GLN A 80 -1.35 6.03 -7.85
C GLN A 80 -1.86 6.25 -9.27
N TYR A 81 -1.87 5.21 -10.09
CA TYR A 81 -2.45 5.29 -11.42
C TYR A 81 -3.90 5.80 -11.35
N ARG A 82 -4.65 5.45 -10.32
CA ARG A 82 -6.02 5.94 -10.09
C ARG A 82 -6.10 7.47 -9.93
N ILE A 83 -5.01 8.12 -9.48
CA ILE A 83 -4.91 9.60 -9.39
C ILE A 83 -4.42 10.19 -10.71
N THR A 84 -3.35 9.63 -11.27
CA THR A 84 -2.59 10.28 -12.35
C THR A 84 -3.10 9.92 -13.74
N GLN A 85 -3.69 8.73 -13.90
CA GLN A 85 -4.11 8.15 -15.19
C GLN A 85 -2.98 8.13 -16.24
N LYS A 86 -1.72 8.09 -15.78
CA LYS A 86 -0.56 8.07 -16.68
C LYS A 86 -0.32 6.65 -17.19
N ALA A 87 -0.50 6.42 -18.48
CA ALA A 87 -0.25 5.12 -19.12
C ALA A 87 1.16 4.57 -18.85
N SER A 88 2.16 5.43 -18.65
CA SER A 88 3.53 5.04 -18.28
C SER A 88 3.58 4.26 -16.97
N VAL A 89 2.74 4.56 -15.99
CA VAL A 89 2.70 3.86 -14.70
C VAL A 89 2.25 2.42 -14.88
N LEU A 90 1.22 2.16 -15.71
CA LEU A 90 0.77 0.80 -16.02
C LEU A 90 1.87 0.00 -16.73
N SER A 91 2.55 0.61 -17.70
CA SER A 91 3.66 -0.03 -18.42
C SER A 91 4.83 -0.36 -17.49
N LEU A 92 5.16 0.54 -16.55
CA LEU A 92 6.18 0.30 -15.53
C LEU A 92 5.77 -0.85 -14.59
N ALA A 93 4.54 -0.84 -14.09
CA ALA A 93 4.02 -1.90 -13.22
C ALA A 93 4.01 -3.26 -13.93
N ALA A 94 3.55 -3.33 -15.19
CA ALA A 94 3.58 -4.56 -15.99
C ALA A 94 5.00 -5.12 -16.13
N ARG A 95 5.97 -4.25 -16.43
CA ARG A 95 7.38 -4.65 -16.55
C ARG A 95 7.96 -5.14 -15.22
N SER A 96 7.60 -4.49 -14.12
CA SER A 96 8.04 -4.88 -12.78
C SER A 96 7.41 -6.19 -12.31
N ILE A 97 6.11 -6.44 -12.62
CA ILE A 97 5.49 -7.76 -12.41
C ILE A 97 6.25 -8.82 -13.20
N LYS A 98 6.48 -8.58 -14.51
CA LYS A 98 7.20 -9.52 -15.36
C LYS A 98 8.58 -9.88 -14.81
N TYR A 99 9.30 -8.89 -14.27
CA TYR A 99 10.60 -9.14 -13.61
C TYR A 99 10.45 -10.16 -12.46
N LEU A 100 9.51 -9.95 -11.53
CA LEU A 100 9.29 -10.89 -10.41
C LEU A 100 8.90 -12.28 -10.90
N LEU A 101 8.00 -12.36 -11.90
CA LEU A 101 7.56 -13.64 -12.46
C LEU A 101 8.69 -14.43 -13.13
N SER A 102 9.69 -13.75 -13.70
CA SER A 102 10.82 -14.40 -14.38
C SER A 102 12.02 -14.69 -13.48
N HIS A 103 12.17 -13.99 -12.33
CA HIS A 103 13.38 -14.07 -11.51
C HIS A 103 13.15 -14.63 -10.10
N ALA A 104 11.90 -14.61 -9.61
CA ALA A 104 11.62 -14.96 -8.22
C ALA A 104 10.40 -15.89 -8.04
N LEU A 105 9.59 -16.09 -9.07
CA LEU A 105 8.48 -17.05 -9.00
C LEU A 105 9.03 -18.47 -9.09
N VAL A 106 8.70 -19.30 -8.10
CA VAL A 106 9.07 -20.72 -8.05
C VAL A 106 7.84 -21.57 -7.87
N TYR A 107 7.80 -22.71 -8.57
CA TYR A 107 6.70 -23.68 -8.51
C TYR A 107 7.14 -24.92 -7.75
N ARG A 108 6.33 -25.35 -6.78
CA ARG A 108 6.48 -26.67 -6.16
C ARG A 108 5.87 -27.77 -7.02
N ASP A 109 4.74 -27.46 -7.61
CA ASP A 109 3.96 -28.28 -8.53
C ASP A 109 3.19 -27.35 -9.49
N PRO A 110 2.51 -27.82 -10.55
CA PRO A 110 1.85 -26.98 -11.55
C PRO A 110 0.84 -25.98 -10.96
N ASP A 111 0.21 -26.31 -9.82
CA ASP A 111 -0.85 -25.53 -9.20
C ASP A 111 -0.41 -24.76 -7.96
N THR A 112 0.84 -24.88 -7.51
CA THR A 112 1.35 -24.28 -6.29
C THR A 112 2.64 -23.51 -6.53
N ALA A 113 2.58 -22.19 -6.36
CA ALA A 113 3.72 -21.30 -6.57
C ALA A 113 4.00 -20.41 -5.37
N TYR A 114 5.21 -19.87 -5.33
CA TYR A 114 5.68 -18.96 -4.29
C TYR A 114 6.53 -17.84 -4.90
N LEU A 115 6.54 -16.68 -4.22
CA LEU A 115 7.56 -15.67 -4.46
C LEU A 115 8.76 -15.93 -3.56
N SER A 116 9.89 -16.27 -4.16
CA SER A 116 11.15 -16.49 -3.44
C SER A 116 11.91 -15.18 -3.20
N GLU A 117 12.87 -15.25 -2.30
CA GLU A 117 13.90 -14.23 -2.05
C GLU A 117 15.27 -14.80 -2.44
N PRO A 118 15.66 -14.74 -3.72
CA PRO A 118 16.86 -15.43 -4.22
C PRO A 118 18.15 -15.07 -3.46
N LEU A 119 18.29 -13.81 -3.02
CA LEU A 119 19.47 -13.36 -2.26
C LEU A 119 19.54 -13.91 -0.83
N LYS A 120 18.45 -14.51 -0.32
CA LYS A 120 18.38 -15.06 1.04
C LYS A 120 18.12 -16.55 1.06
N ASP A 121 17.92 -17.12 -0.11
CA ASP A 121 17.63 -18.54 -0.31
C ASP A 121 16.44 -19.01 0.57
N GLU A 122 15.33 -18.27 0.48
CA GLU A 122 14.14 -18.52 1.28
C GLU A 122 12.85 -18.07 0.56
N ILE A 123 11.72 -18.59 1.03
CA ILE A 123 10.37 -18.21 0.61
C ILE A 123 9.64 -17.64 1.80
N LYS A 124 9.02 -16.47 1.64
CA LYS A 124 8.25 -15.80 2.70
C LYS A 124 6.75 -15.81 2.37
N LEU A 125 5.92 -16.11 3.36
CA LEU A 125 4.47 -16.07 3.25
C LEU A 125 3.97 -14.73 2.65
N GLY A 126 4.41 -13.60 3.23
CA GLY A 126 4.01 -12.27 2.77
C GLY A 126 4.40 -11.97 1.33
N GLY A 127 5.45 -12.62 0.80
CA GLY A 127 5.87 -12.44 -0.59
C GLY A 127 4.79 -12.84 -1.59
N GLY A 128 4.21 -14.04 -1.41
CA GLY A 128 3.06 -14.49 -2.20
C GLY A 128 1.86 -13.57 -2.04
N GLY A 129 1.58 -13.15 -0.78
CA GLY A 129 0.49 -12.22 -0.47
C GLY A 129 0.57 -10.93 -1.27
N VAL A 130 1.65 -10.17 -1.13
CA VAL A 130 1.78 -8.86 -1.80
C VAL A 130 1.90 -8.96 -3.33
N LEU A 131 2.42 -10.08 -3.88
CA LEU A 131 2.41 -10.29 -5.33
C LEU A 131 0.99 -10.52 -5.86
N ILE A 132 0.15 -11.26 -5.14
CA ILE A 132 -1.28 -11.40 -5.46
C ILE A 132 -1.96 -10.01 -5.44
N LEU A 133 -1.67 -9.17 -4.44
CA LEU A 133 -2.22 -7.81 -4.37
C LEU A 133 -1.83 -6.98 -5.60
N ALA A 134 -0.57 -7.04 -6.02
CA ALA A 134 -0.09 -6.34 -7.21
C ALA A 134 -0.77 -6.86 -8.49
N ILE A 135 -0.86 -8.17 -8.67
CA ILE A 135 -1.49 -8.80 -9.85
C ILE A 135 -2.99 -8.46 -9.90
N THR A 136 -3.72 -8.62 -8.80
CA THR A 136 -5.16 -8.36 -8.76
C THR A 136 -5.48 -6.88 -9.01
N GLU A 137 -4.69 -5.95 -8.46
CA GLU A 137 -4.86 -4.52 -8.71
C GLU A 137 -4.56 -4.17 -10.17
N TYR A 138 -3.51 -4.76 -10.76
CA TYR A 138 -3.21 -4.59 -12.19
C TYR A 138 -4.36 -5.08 -13.09
N LEU A 139 -4.92 -6.26 -12.79
CA LEU A 139 -6.05 -6.82 -13.55
C LEU A 139 -7.32 -6.00 -13.40
N ASP A 140 -7.59 -5.46 -12.21
CA ASP A 140 -8.72 -4.56 -11.96
C ASP A 140 -8.61 -3.29 -12.83
N LEU A 141 -7.44 -2.67 -12.86
CA LEU A 141 -7.18 -1.46 -13.64
C LEU A 141 -7.24 -1.71 -15.16
N CYS A 142 -6.77 -2.88 -15.63
CA CYS A 142 -6.85 -3.25 -17.04
C CYS A 142 -8.30 -3.56 -17.50
N SER A 143 -9.19 -3.91 -16.57
CA SER A 143 -10.61 -4.18 -16.88
C SER A 143 -11.52 -2.95 -16.73
N GLU A 144 -11.06 -1.91 -16.05
CA GLU A 144 -11.71 -0.61 -16.07
C GLU A 144 -11.52 -0.04 -17.48
N GLU A 145 -12.59 0.12 -18.28
CA GLU A 145 -12.50 0.75 -19.61
C GLU A 145 -11.70 2.05 -19.50
N PRO A 146 -10.75 2.30 -20.44
CA PRO A 146 -10.02 3.56 -20.43
C PRO A 146 -11.04 4.68 -20.54
N ARG A 147 -11.28 5.41 -19.46
CA ARG A 147 -12.05 6.66 -19.52
C ARG A 147 -11.34 7.52 -20.54
N PRO A 148 -11.99 7.88 -21.66
CA PRO A 148 -11.30 8.57 -22.74
C PRO A 148 -10.73 9.90 -22.23
N ALA A 149 -9.44 9.94 -22.01
CA ALA A 149 -8.68 11.17 -21.74
C ALA A 149 -8.73 12.16 -22.93
N ILE A 150 -9.41 11.77 -24.01
CA ILE A 150 -9.45 12.48 -25.30
C ILE A 150 -10.45 13.66 -25.32
N LEU A 151 -11.20 13.93 -24.26
CA LEU A 151 -12.20 15.02 -24.27
C LEU A 151 -11.79 16.29 -23.51
N ARG A 152 -10.50 16.51 -23.18
CA ARG A 152 -10.07 17.75 -22.48
C ARG A 152 -8.97 18.57 -23.15
N SER A 153 -8.57 18.30 -24.39
CA SER A 153 -7.75 19.23 -25.15
C SER A 153 -8.44 19.57 -26.47
N ARG A 154 -9.07 20.74 -26.54
CA ARG A 154 -9.43 21.41 -27.78
C ARG A 154 -8.16 22.00 -28.41
N GLU A 155 -7.34 21.15 -29.03
CA GLU A 155 -6.37 21.63 -29.99
C GLU A 155 -6.41 20.72 -31.24
N PRO A 156 -6.46 21.29 -32.46
CA PRO A 156 -6.54 20.51 -33.67
C PRO A 156 -5.18 19.85 -33.97
N LEU A 157 -5.12 18.52 -33.96
CA LEU A 157 -3.96 17.77 -34.44
C LEU A 157 -3.77 17.96 -35.93
N THR A 158 -2.78 18.77 -36.31
CA THR A 158 -2.25 18.84 -37.67
C THR A 158 -1.42 17.59 -37.93
N LYS A 159 -1.88 16.78 -38.89
CA LYS A 159 -1.23 15.78 -39.74
C LYS A 159 0.11 15.21 -39.25
N ALA A 160 0.10 14.00 -38.69
CA ALA A 160 1.20 13.07 -38.78
C ALA A 160 0.82 11.91 -39.75
N PRO A 161 1.63 11.57 -40.75
CA PRO A 161 1.38 10.45 -41.65
C PRO A 161 1.80 9.14 -40.95
N ASN A 162 0.97 8.09 -41.13
CA ASN A 162 1.17 6.69 -40.74
C ASN A 162 0.97 6.37 -39.24
N ALA A 163 -0.22 6.60 -38.71
CA ALA A 163 -0.73 5.82 -37.61
C ALA A 163 -1.40 4.55 -38.19
N GLU A 164 -0.78 3.40 -38.03
CA GLU A 164 -1.44 2.12 -38.25
C GLU A 164 -2.68 2.08 -37.35
N ILE A 165 -3.85 1.91 -37.99
CA ILE A 165 -5.14 1.77 -37.30
C ILE A 165 -5.11 0.40 -36.66
N PHE A 166 -4.69 0.31 -35.41
CA PHE A 166 -4.89 -0.89 -34.59
C PHE A 166 -6.40 -1.06 -34.41
N HIS A 167 -6.96 -2.07 -35.05
CA HIS A 167 -8.36 -2.43 -34.87
C HIS A 167 -8.56 -2.97 -33.43
N ALA A 168 -9.49 -2.38 -32.71
CA ALA A 168 -9.85 -2.78 -31.33
C ALA A 168 -10.21 -4.29 -31.19
N LYS A 169 -10.53 -4.96 -32.29
CA LYS A 169 -10.83 -6.40 -32.34
C LYS A 169 -9.61 -7.30 -32.15
N ASP A 170 -8.39 -6.83 -32.44
CA ASP A 170 -7.17 -7.63 -32.34
C ASP A 170 -6.52 -7.54 -30.95
N VAL A 171 -6.89 -6.54 -30.14
CA VAL A 171 -6.36 -6.30 -28.79
C VAL A 171 -7.07 -7.15 -27.72
N LEU A 172 -8.35 -7.50 -27.93
CA LEU A 172 -9.17 -8.25 -26.97
C LEU A 172 -8.62 -9.65 -26.65
N PRO A 173 -8.19 -10.48 -27.62
CA PRO A 173 -7.67 -11.83 -27.36
C PRO A 173 -6.37 -11.84 -26.53
N GLU A 174 -5.47 -10.87 -26.76
CA GLU A 174 -4.22 -10.75 -26.00
C GLU A 174 -4.47 -10.30 -24.55
N GLN A 175 -5.40 -9.40 -24.35
CA GLN A 175 -5.78 -8.95 -22.99
C GLN A 175 -6.46 -10.07 -22.20
N GLU A 176 -7.33 -10.84 -22.82
CA GLU A 176 -7.97 -12.01 -22.20
C GLU A 176 -6.95 -13.11 -21.87
N ALA A 177 -5.99 -13.37 -22.76
CA ALA A 177 -4.91 -14.32 -22.51
C ALA A 177 -4.02 -13.87 -21.35
N LEU A 178 -3.69 -12.57 -21.29
CA LEU A 178 -2.92 -12.00 -20.18
C LEU A 178 -3.70 -12.10 -18.85
N ARG A 179 -4.99 -11.75 -18.86
CA ARG A 179 -5.86 -11.86 -17.70
C ARG A 179 -5.91 -13.29 -17.19
N ARG A 180 -6.17 -14.26 -18.06
CA ARG A 180 -6.20 -15.69 -17.72
C ARG A 180 -4.88 -16.13 -17.10
N ARG A 181 -3.76 -15.85 -17.75
CA ARG A 181 -2.42 -16.22 -17.26
C ARG A 181 -2.13 -15.62 -15.88
N TYR A 182 -2.43 -14.34 -15.66
CA TYR A 182 -2.18 -13.69 -14.38
C TYR A 182 -3.12 -14.19 -13.28
N THR A 183 -4.36 -14.55 -13.63
CA THR A 183 -5.29 -15.19 -12.69
C THR A 183 -4.77 -16.58 -12.29
N GLU A 184 -4.30 -17.40 -13.24
CA GLU A 184 -3.70 -18.71 -12.97
C GLU A 184 -2.49 -18.58 -12.02
N ILE A 185 -1.58 -17.64 -12.29
CA ILE A 185 -0.43 -17.38 -11.41
C ILE A 185 -0.88 -16.92 -10.01
N ALA A 186 -1.85 -16.02 -9.92
CA ALA A 186 -2.38 -15.56 -8.65
C ALA A 186 -3.04 -16.69 -7.84
N CYS A 187 -3.76 -17.60 -8.50
CA CYS A 187 -4.32 -18.81 -7.88
C CYS A 187 -3.23 -19.77 -7.41
N ALA A 188 -2.17 -19.98 -8.19
CA ALA A 188 -1.04 -20.83 -7.80
C ALA A 188 -0.31 -20.24 -6.57
N LEU A 189 -0.10 -18.91 -6.51
CA LEU A 189 0.42 -18.23 -5.33
C LEU A 189 -0.52 -18.35 -4.13
N GLY A 190 -1.84 -18.29 -4.36
CA GLY A 190 -2.86 -18.54 -3.34
C GLY A 190 -2.75 -19.95 -2.75
N ASN A 191 -2.58 -20.98 -3.59
CA ASN A 191 -2.35 -22.35 -3.11
C ASN A 191 -1.03 -22.44 -2.31
N GLY A 192 0.01 -21.67 -2.70
CA GLY A 192 1.23 -21.53 -1.89
C GLY A 192 0.95 -20.95 -0.51
N ILE A 193 0.10 -19.93 -0.38
CA ILE A 193 -0.35 -19.41 0.91
C ILE A 193 -1.11 -20.46 1.71
N LEU A 194 -2.04 -21.19 1.07
CA LEU A 194 -2.82 -22.24 1.74
C LEU A 194 -1.94 -23.39 2.27
N SER A 195 -0.84 -23.70 1.60
CA SER A 195 0.12 -24.73 2.07
C SER A 195 0.84 -24.36 3.37
N LEU A 196 0.84 -23.07 3.72
CA LEU A 196 1.41 -22.50 4.94
C LEU A 196 0.36 -22.26 6.04
N LEU A 197 -0.92 -22.44 5.73
CA LEU A 197 -2.02 -22.27 6.67
C LEU A 197 -2.34 -23.59 7.37
N ASN A 198 -2.42 -23.57 8.69
CA ASN A 198 -3.03 -24.66 9.43
C ASN A 198 -4.56 -24.60 9.27
N PRO A 199 -5.19 -25.57 8.61
CA PRO A 199 -6.63 -25.53 8.32
C PRO A 199 -7.53 -25.68 9.58
N GLU A 200 -6.98 -26.17 10.68
CA GLU A 200 -7.71 -26.35 11.94
C GLU A 200 -7.70 -25.06 12.76
N THR A 201 -6.53 -24.42 12.89
CA THR A 201 -6.35 -23.25 13.76
C THR A 201 -6.43 -21.91 13.02
N GLY A 202 -6.24 -21.88 11.71
CA GLY A 202 -6.13 -20.65 10.92
C GLY A 202 -4.79 -19.92 11.06
N GLU A 203 -3.82 -20.50 11.77
CA GLU A 203 -2.48 -19.96 11.97
C GLU A 203 -1.60 -20.21 10.74
N PHE A 204 -0.79 -19.22 10.35
CA PHE A 204 0.17 -19.35 9.26
C PHE A 204 1.57 -19.73 9.75
N SER A 205 2.29 -20.48 8.93
CA SER A 205 3.75 -20.60 9.00
C SER A 205 4.38 -19.58 8.04
N HIS A 206 5.52 -18.97 8.42
CA HIS A 206 5.99 -17.76 7.79
C HIS A 206 7.07 -17.94 6.73
N VAL A 207 7.99 -18.89 6.89
CA VAL A 207 9.15 -19.00 6.01
C VAL A 207 9.45 -20.45 5.68
N LEU A 208 9.67 -20.71 4.39
CA LEU A 208 10.18 -21.97 3.88
C LEU A 208 11.62 -21.81 3.37
N ASN A 209 12.36 -22.91 3.38
CA ASN A 209 13.57 -23.09 2.58
C ASN A 209 13.21 -23.23 1.09
N MET A 210 14.19 -23.17 0.20
CA MET A 210 13.96 -23.33 -1.25
C MET A 210 13.54 -24.75 -1.66
N ASP A 211 13.75 -25.75 -0.80
CA ASP A 211 13.23 -27.11 -0.97
C ASP A 211 11.78 -27.29 -0.44
N PHE A 212 11.14 -26.17 -0.10
CA PHE A 212 9.78 -26.07 0.46
C PHE A 212 9.61 -26.67 1.88
N SER A 213 10.68 -27.07 2.54
CA SER A 213 10.63 -27.44 3.95
C SER A 213 10.44 -26.22 4.85
N LEU A 214 9.80 -26.40 6.01
CA LEU A 214 9.57 -25.31 6.96
C LEU A 214 10.90 -24.81 7.53
N LYS A 215 11.17 -23.49 7.38
CA LYS A 215 12.33 -22.79 7.95
C LYS A 215 11.99 -22.07 9.24
N GLU A 216 10.91 -21.28 9.25
CA GLU A 216 10.47 -20.55 10.44
C GLU A 216 8.94 -20.57 10.56
N ARG A 217 8.43 -20.92 11.73
CA ARG A 217 7.00 -20.86 12.01
C ARG A 217 6.51 -19.42 12.08
N TYR A 218 7.29 -18.54 12.72
CA TYR A 218 6.94 -17.13 12.87
C TYR A 218 8.16 -16.23 12.67
N ARG A 219 8.00 -15.14 11.91
CA ARG A 219 9.01 -14.09 11.71
C ARG A 219 8.46 -12.70 12.01
N THR A 220 7.30 -12.36 11.47
CA THR A 220 6.66 -11.06 11.67
C THR A 220 5.16 -11.13 11.39
N VAL A 221 4.38 -10.46 12.21
CA VAL A 221 2.91 -10.42 12.11
C VAL A 221 2.39 -9.93 10.76
N TYR A 222 3.12 -9.07 10.07
CA TYR A 222 2.68 -8.50 8.78
C TYR A 222 2.38 -9.56 7.72
N TYR A 223 3.08 -10.68 7.76
CA TYR A 223 2.87 -11.77 6.79
C TYR A 223 1.48 -12.37 6.88
N ASP A 224 0.92 -12.45 8.09
CA ASP A 224 -0.43 -12.98 8.34
C ASP A 224 -1.49 -12.08 7.68
N GLY A 225 -1.40 -10.77 7.91
CA GLY A 225 -2.31 -9.79 7.34
C GLY A 225 -2.21 -9.73 5.80
N GLU A 226 -0.98 -9.75 5.25
CA GLU A 226 -0.72 -9.80 3.81
C GLU A 226 -1.35 -11.02 3.16
N ALA A 227 -1.20 -12.20 3.78
CA ALA A 227 -1.77 -13.45 3.29
C ALA A 227 -3.30 -13.45 3.35
N ALA A 228 -3.88 -13.08 4.48
CA ALA A 228 -5.34 -13.03 4.64
C ALA A 228 -5.99 -12.03 3.65
N TYR A 229 -5.40 -10.85 3.47
CA TYR A 229 -5.89 -9.87 2.51
C TYR A 229 -5.78 -10.38 1.07
N ALA A 230 -4.67 -11.04 0.72
CA ALA A 230 -4.50 -11.65 -0.60
C ALA A 230 -5.55 -12.71 -0.91
N LEU A 231 -5.91 -13.57 0.06
CA LEU A 231 -7.00 -14.54 -0.10
C LEU A 231 -8.36 -13.84 -0.35
N CYS A 232 -8.66 -12.75 0.35
CA CYS A 232 -9.86 -11.94 0.09
C CYS A 232 -9.84 -11.36 -1.34
N ARG A 233 -8.70 -10.90 -1.81
CA ARG A 233 -8.54 -10.35 -3.17
C ARG A 233 -8.68 -11.44 -4.24
N LEU A 234 -8.22 -12.67 -4.00
CA LEU A 234 -8.45 -13.82 -4.88
C LEU A 234 -9.93 -14.17 -4.96
N TYR A 235 -10.65 -14.17 -3.82
CA TYR A 235 -12.11 -14.33 -3.85
C TYR A 235 -12.79 -13.26 -4.69
N ARG A 236 -12.39 -11.99 -4.54
CA ARG A 236 -12.91 -10.89 -5.35
C ARG A 236 -12.69 -11.11 -6.85
N LEU A 237 -11.50 -11.60 -7.23
CA LEU A 237 -11.11 -11.82 -8.62
C LEU A 237 -11.83 -13.04 -9.24
N THR A 238 -11.88 -14.17 -8.53
CA THR A 238 -12.27 -15.48 -9.09
C THR A 238 -13.66 -15.92 -8.69
N LYS A 239 -14.18 -15.43 -7.57
CA LYS A 239 -15.42 -15.89 -6.90
C LYS A 239 -15.38 -17.36 -6.45
N GLU A 240 -14.19 -17.95 -6.36
CA GLU A 240 -14.03 -19.29 -5.83
C GLU A 240 -14.12 -19.28 -4.29
N GLU A 241 -15.13 -19.96 -3.75
CA GLU A 241 -15.45 -19.97 -2.31
C GLU A 241 -14.30 -20.44 -1.40
N LYS A 242 -13.38 -21.25 -1.94
CA LYS A 242 -12.22 -21.72 -1.14
C LYS A 242 -11.40 -20.55 -0.59
N TRP A 243 -11.21 -19.46 -1.37
CA TRP A 243 -10.42 -18.33 -0.93
C TRP A 243 -11.05 -17.59 0.24
N LEU A 244 -12.37 -17.37 0.19
CA LEU A 244 -13.11 -16.75 1.28
C LEU A 244 -13.15 -17.66 2.51
N PHE A 245 -13.32 -18.96 2.32
CA PHE A 245 -13.30 -19.95 3.41
C PHE A 245 -11.99 -19.90 4.20
N TYR A 246 -10.84 -19.92 3.52
CA TYR A 246 -9.55 -19.89 4.20
C TYR A 246 -9.18 -18.51 4.73
N ALA A 247 -9.58 -17.43 4.07
CA ALA A 247 -9.47 -16.08 4.61
C ALA A 247 -10.25 -15.94 5.93
N LYS A 248 -11.46 -16.51 5.99
CA LYS A 248 -12.25 -16.58 7.21
C LYS A 248 -11.53 -17.32 8.33
N LYS A 249 -10.91 -18.47 8.05
CA LYS A 249 -10.13 -19.23 9.03
C LYS A 249 -8.99 -18.38 9.61
N ALA A 250 -8.25 -17.66 8.77
CA ALA A 250 -7.18 -16.77 9.23
C ALA A 250 -7.73 -15.62 10.10
N VAL A 251 -8.83 -15.02 9.69
CA VAL A 251 -9.47 -13.93 10.45
C VAL A 251 -10.03 -14.41 11.77
N ASP A 252 -10.66 -15.59 11.83
CA ASP A 252 -11.11 -16.19 13.09
C ASP A 252 -9.92 -16.40 14.06
N HIS A 253 -8.76 -16.78 13.55
CA HIS A 253 -7.51 -16.86 14.34
C HIS A 253 -7.08 -15.47 14.83
N PHE A 254 -7.13 -14.43 14.00
CA PHE A 254 -6.77 -13.06 14.41
C PHE A 254 -7.63 -12.55 15.57
N LEU A 255 -8.93 -12.86 15.54
CA LEU A 255 -9.83 -12.53 16.64
C LEU A 255 -9.47 -13.31 17.90
N ALA A 256 -9.32 -14.63 17.80
CA ALA A 256 -9.02 -15.50 18.93
C ALA A 256 -7.67 -15.17 19.61
N ALA A 257 -6.66 -14.78 18.82
CA ALA A 257 -5.33 -14.44 19.29
C ALA A 257 -5.13 -12.95 19.59
N ASP A 258 -6.19 -12.14 19.52
CA ASP A 258 -6.20 -10.68 19.74
C ASP A 258 -5.08 -9.93 18.97
N TYR A 259 -5.14 -9.99 17.65
CA TYR A 259 -4.17 -9.32 16.77
C TYR A 259 -4.21 -7.79 16.85
N THR A 260 -5.17 -7.18 17.54
CA THR A 260 -5.23 -5.73 17.75
C THR A 260 -3.97 -5.17 18.43
N ARG A 261 -3.28 -6.00 19.26
CA ARG A 261 -2.03 -5.64 19.93
C ARG A 261 -0.87 -5.32 18.98
N TYR A 262 -0.93 -5.79 17.73
CA TYR A 262 0.15 -5.62 16.75
C TYR A 262 0.06 -4.33 15.95
N ARG A 263 -1.09 -3.65 15.93
CA ARG A 263 -1.31 -2.42 15.16
C ARG A 263 -1.02 -2.61 13.67
N ASP A 264 -1.41 -3.74 13.16
CA ASP A 264 -1.09 -4.15 11.79
C ASP A 264 -2.12 -3.57 10.80
N HIS A 265 -1.61 -2.81 9.83
CA HIS A 265 -2.39 -2.24 8.75
C HIS A 265 -2.85 -3.28 7.73
N TRP A 266 -2.10 -4.37 7.52
CA TRP A 266 -2.52 -5.45 6.63
C TRP A 266 -3.72 -6.23 7.18
N VAL A 267 -3.75 -6.45 8.50
CA VAL A 267 -4.95 -6.96 9.17
C VAL A 267 -6.13 -6.00 8.96
N ALA A 268 -5.92 -4.68 9.03
CA ALA A 268 -6.99 -3.72 8.73
C ALA A 268 -7.48 -3.83 7.28
N TYR A 269 -6.58 -3.97 6.30
CA TYR A 269 -6.96 -4.21 4.90
C TYR A 269 -7.74 -5.53 4.74
N ALA A 270 -7.29 -6.61 5.37
CA ALA A 270 -7.98 -7.90 5.34
C ALA A 270 -9.40 -7.79 5.93
N MET A 271 -9.54 -7.12 7.08
CA MET A 271 -10.83 -6.88 7.72
C MET A 271 -11.75 -6.01 6.87
N ASN A 272 -11.23 -4.92 6.28
CA ASN A 272 -12.02 -4.07 5.39
C ASN A 272 -12.54 -4.82 4.15
N GLU A 273 -11.79 -5.79 3.65
CA GLU A 273 -12.23 -6.58 2.49
C GLU A 273 -13.18 -7.72 2.89
N ILE A 274 -12.86 -8.50 3.93
CA ILE A 274 -13.65 -9.69 4.30
C ILE A 274 -15.04 -9.31 4.81
N THR A 275 -15.19 -8.21 5.55
CA THR A 275 -16.47 -7.73 6.07
C THR A 275 -17.42 -7.21 4.99
N ARG A 276 -16.99 -7.13 3.73
CA ARG A 276 -17.88 -6.92 2.56
C ARG A 276 -18.65 -8.18 2.15
N TYR A 277 -18.18 -9.34 2.58
CA TYR A 277 -18.70 -10.65 2.19
C TYR A 277 -19.29 -11.42 3.38
N ILE A 278 -18.75 -11.20 4.57
CA ILE A 278 -19.15 -11.90 5.79
C ILE A 278 -19.60 -10.85 6.81
N HIS A 279 -20.92 -10.75 6.97
CA HIS A 279 -21.56 -9.80 7.90
C HIS A 279 -21.69 -10.43 9.28
N ARG A 280 -20.78 -10.06 10.21
CA ARG A 280 -20.76 -10.52 11.59
C ARG A 280 -20.36 -9.37 12.51
N ASP A 281 -21.09 -9.20 13.59
CA ASP A 281 -20.85 -8.12 14.58
C ASP A 281 -19.47 -8.20 15.24
N ASP A 282 -18.95 -9.40 15.47
CA ASP A 282 -17.62 -9.61 16.05
C ASP A 282 -16.50 -9.23 15.04
N TYR A 283 -16.71 -9.45 13.74
CA TYR A 283 -15.78 -8.99 12.69
C TYR A 283 -15.79 -7.48 12.57
N ASP A 284 -16.96 -6.87 12.52
CA ASP A 284 -17.13 -5.41 12.48
C ASP A 284 -16.50 -4.76 13.72
N THR A 285 -16.75 -5.33 14.89
CA THR A 285 -16.14 -4.88 16.16
C THR A 285 -14.62 -5.01 16.13
N PHE A 286 -14.08 -6.14 15.70
CA PHE A 286 -12.64 -6.36 15.63
C PHE A 286 -11.97 -5.41 14.64
N ALA A 287 -12.58 -5.17 13.48
CA ALA A 287 -12.06 -4.25 12.47
C ALA A 287 -11.90 -2.83 13.01
N LEU A 288 -12.88 -2.33 13.78
CA LEU A 288 -12.81 -1.01 14.42
C LEU A 288 -11.86 -1.01 15.62
N ARG A 289 -11.86 -2.08 16.40
CA ARG A 289 -11.05 -2.24 17.61
C ARG A 289 -9.55 -2.22 17.31
N ASN A 290 -9.13 -2.73 16.14
CA ASN A 290 -7.72 -2.76 15.72
C ASN A 290 -7.06 -1.38 15.75
N ALA A 291 -7.76 -0.31 15.36
CA ALA A 291 -7.26 1.05 15.52
C ALA A 291 -7.64 1.65 16.89
N ARG A 292 -8.90 1.47 17.35
CA ARG A 292 -9.45 2.15 18.51
C ARG A 292 -8.64 1.93 19.79
N VAL A 293 -8.26 0.69 20.10
CA VAL A 293 -7.49 0.36 21.32
C VAL A 293 -6.04 0.88 21.27
N ASN A 294 -5.59 1.31 20.12
CA ASN A 294 -4.24 1.80 19.89
C ASN A 294 -4.17 3.33 19.69
N LEU A 295 -5.29 4.06 19.78
CA LEU A 295 -5.33 5.49 19.43
C LEU A 295 -4.32 6.33 20.20
N ASP A 296 -4.20 6.13 21.52
CA ASP A 296 -3.23 6.87 22.33
C ASP A 296 -1.79 6.64 21.86
N PHE A 297 -1.43 5.39 21.55
CA PHE A 297 -0.12 5.07 21.03
C PHE A 297 0.10 5.71 19.65
N LEU A 298 -0.89 5.63 18.77
CA LEU A 298 -0.82 6.20 17.43
C LEU A 298 -0.73 7.72 17.47
N TYR A 299 -1.52 8.35 18.35
CA TYR A 299 -1.51 9.80 18.55
C TYR A 299 -0.18 10.31 19.11
N LYS A 300 0.34 9.66 20.17
CA LYS A 300 1.55 10.10 20.88
C LYS A 300 2.86 9.73 20.18
N ARG A 301 2.85 8.74 19.27
CA ARG A 301 4.07 8.27 18.62
C ARG A 301 4.74 9.35 17.78
N GLU A 302 5.96 9.74 18.17
CA GLU A 302 6.71 10.85 17.58
C GLU A 302 7.29 10.53 16.19
N THR A 303 7.70 9.27 15.97
CA THR A 303 8.29 8.86 14.68
C THR A 303 7.27 8.85 13.55
N THR A 304 7.71 9.03 12.33
CA THR A 304 6.85 9.00 11.14
C THR A 304 6.01 7.74 11.04
N TYR A 305 6.56 6.59 11.28
CA TYR A 305 6.01 5.22 11.22
C TYR A 305 4.90 5.09 10.15
N HIS A 306 5.34 4.92 8.94
CA HIS A 306 4.58 5.10 7.70
C HIS A 306 3.29 4.27 7.57
N THR A 307 3.17 3.12 8.25
CA THR A 307 1.98 2.26 8.17
C THR A 307 0.81 2.72 9.04
N PHE A 308 1.03 3.67 9.96
CA PHE A 308 -0.02 4.09 10.88
C PHE A 308 -1.13 4.91 10.21
N LEU A 309 -0.78 5.72 9.22
CA LEU A 309 -1.79 6.43 8.47
C LEU A 309 -2.62 5.48 7.61
N GLU A 310 -2.00 4.44 7.03
CA GLU A 310 -2.74 3.38 6.31
C GLU A 310 -3.72 2.67 7.23
N LEU A 311 -3.27 2.22 8.42
CA LEU A 311 -4.13 1.59 9.42
C LEU A 311 -5.36 2.45 9.73
N LEU A 312 -5.14 3.73 10.07
CA LEU A 312 -6.22 4.66 10.42
C LEU A 312 -7.16 4.90 9.24
N MET A 313 -6.63 5.09 8.03
CA MET A 313 -7.45 5.40 6.86
C MET A 313 -8.27 4.20 6.37
N VAL A 314 -7.72 2.99 6.44
CA VAL A 314 -8.46 1.76 6.14
C VAL A 314 -9.56 1.52 7.19
N THR A 315 -9.24 1.75 8.48
CA THR A 315 -10.26 1.70 9.54
C THR A 315 -11.35 2.76 9.33
N PHE A 316 -11.00 3.94 8.82
CA PHE A 316 -11.99 4.97 8.48
C PHE A 316 -12.97 4.50 7.39
N GLU A 317 -12.47 3.92 6.30
CA GLU A 317 -13.32 3.35 5.24
C GLU A 317 -14.22 2.22 5.77
N THR A 318 -13.69 1.41 6.68
CA THR A 318 -14.45 0.35 7.34
C THR A 318 -15.52 0.92 8.25
N TYR A 319 -15.21 1.95 9.05
CA TYR A 319 -16.15 2.64 9.93
C TYR A 319 -17.34 3.22 9.15
N GLU A 320 -17.07 3.95 8.06
CA GLU A 320 -18.15 4.54 7.23
C GLU A 320 -19.07 3.46 6.66
N ARG A 321 -18.50 2.34 6.21
CA ARG A 321 -19.29 1.24 5.67
C ARG A 321 -20.12 0.55 6.77
N ILE A 322 -19.54 0.25 7.92
CA ILE A 322 -20.27 -0.33 9.06
C ILE A 322 -21.39 0.62 9.53
N LEU A 323 -21.12 1.93 9.59
CA LEU A 323 -22.13 2.92 9.96
C LEU A 323 -23.31 2.90 8.98
N ALA A 324 -23.08 2.63 7.71
CA ALA A 324 -24.12 2.55 6.69
C ALA A 324 -24.87 1.19 6.68
N GLU A 325 -24.14 0.09 6.85
CA GLU A 325 -24.66 -1.28 6.67
C GLU A 325 -25.15 -1.91 8.00
N ASN A 326 -24.52 -1.55 9.13
CA ASN A 326 -24.80 -2.07 10.47
C ASN A 326 -24.83 -0.94 11.52
N PRO A 327 -25.71 0.09 11.39
CA PRO A 327 -25.76 1.24 12.30
C PRO A 327 -26.14 0.87 13.74
N GLY A 328 -26.70 -0.32 13.94
CA GLY A 328 -27.07 -0.86 15.25
C GLY A 328 -25.92 -1.50 16.03
N LEU A 329 -24.73 -1.63 15.45
CA LEU A 329 -23.60 -2.25 16.11
C LEU A 329 -23.26 -1.53 17.42
N PRO A 330 -23.33 -2.20 18.60
CA PRO A 330 -23.11 -1.54 19.90
C PRO A 330 -21.75 -0.83 20.01
N TYR A 331 -20.72 -1.41 19.40
CA TYR A 331 -19.36 -0.87 19.43
C TYR A 331 -19.19 0.51 18.77
N LEU A 332 -20.10 0.90 17.87
CA LEU A 332 -20.10 2.26 17.29
C LEU A 332 -20.27 3.35 18.35
N LYS A 333 -20.99 3.07 19.45
CA LYS A 333 -21.15 4.02 20.58
C LYS A 333 -19.90 4.16 21.44
N GLU A 334 -19.05 3.14 21.44
CA GLU A 334 -17.77 3.13 22.17
C GLU A 334 -16.64 3.73 21.31
N PHE A 335 -16.85 3.87 20.01
CA PHE A 335 -15.84 4.36 19.08
C PHE A 335 -15.72 5.88 19.19
N ASP A 336 -14.63 6.36 19.81
CA ASP A 336 -14.33 7.79 19.97
C ASP A 336 -13.96 8.41 18.62
N LEU A 337 -14.97 8.70 17.80
CA LEU A 337 -14.80 9.26 16.47
C LEU A 337 -14.03 10.59 16.47
N PRO A 338 -14.32 11.58 17.37
CA PRO A 338 -13.55 12.83 17.41
C PRO A 338 -12.07 12.62 17.66
N TYR A 339 -11.70 11.74 18.59
CA TYR A 339 -10.30 11.45 18.87
C TYR A 339 -9.64 10.66 17.73
N PHE A 340 -10.36 9.76 17.10
CA PHE A 340 -9.90 9.01 15.91
C PHE A 340 -9.59 9.97 14.74
N LEU A 341 -10.49 10.89 14.42
CA LEU A 341 -10.30 11.89 13.36
C LEU A 341 -9.14 12.84 13.65
N ARG A 342 -9.01 13.26 14.92
CA ARG A 342 -7.86 14.05 15.38
C ARG A 342 -6.55 13.26 15.19
N THR A 343 -6.55 11.98 15.52
CA THR A 343 -5.38 11.10 15.37
C THR A 343 -4.98 10.97 13.90
N ILE A 344 -5.94 10.82 12.97
CA ILE A 344 -5.67 10.83 11.52
C ILE A 344 -4.97 12.13 11.13
N ARG A 345 -5.48 13.29 11.52
CA ARG A 345 -4.91 14.59 11.15
C ARG A 345 -3.47 14.76 11.67
N VAL A 346 -3.24 14.39 12.93
CA VAL A 346 -1.91 14.44 13.56
C VAL A 346 -0.93 13.48 12.88
N ARG A 347 -1.35 12.25 12.56
CA ARG A 347 -0.50 11.27 11.88
C ARG A 347 -0.14 11.70 10.47
N ALA A 348 -1.10 12.25 9.71
CA ALA A 348 -0.85 12.78 8.38
C ALA A 348 0.22 13.89 8.41
N ASP A 349 0.16 14.79 9.39
CA ASP A 349 1.18 15.84 9.55
C ASP A 349 2.56 15.26 9.93
N ARG A 350 2.61 14.37 10.92
CA ARG A 350 3.87 13.79 11.41
C ARG A 350 4.59 12.98 10.34
N MET A 351 3.88 12.36 9.40
CA MET A 351 4.50 11.66 8.28
C MET A 351 5.32 12.59 7.39
N LEU A 352 4.96 13.87 7.29
CA LEU A 352 5.72 14.86 6.52
C LEU A 352 7.10 15.14 7.11
N ASN A 353 7.37 14.76 8.36
CA ASN A 353 8.72 14.80 8.92
C ASN A 353 9.69 13.84 8.21
N GLY A 354 9.17 12.87 7.47
CA GLY A 354 9.94 11.99 6.59
C GLY A 354 10.02 12.44 5.14
N PHE A 355 9.31 13.48 4.72
CA PHE A 355 9.28 13.91 3.33
C PHE A 355 10.50 14.76 2.97
N PHE A 356 11.15 14.46 1.86
CA PHE A 356 12.27 15.27 1.34
C PHE A 356 11.76 16.48 0.57
N PHE A 357 11.48 17.57 1.29
CA PHE A 357 11.31 18.89 0.72
C PHE A 357 12.62 19.43 0.15
N PRO A 358 12.60 20.33 -0.85
CA PRO A 358 13.82 20.91 -1.43
C PRO A 358 14.78 21.52 -0.38
N GLU A 359 14.24 22.27 0.58
CA GLU A 359 15.01 22.92 1.66
C GLU A 359 15.62 21.93 2.64
N TYR A 360 15.19 20.67 2.66
CA TYR A 360 15.79 19.62 3.44
C TYR A 360 16.74 18.76 2.60
N ALA A 361 16.35 18.44 1.37
CA ALA A 361 17.16 17.65 0.46
C ALA A 361 18.48 18.31 0.09
N MET A 362 18.52 19.67 0.07
CA MET A 362 19.73 20.45 -0.26
C MET A 362 20.93 20.16 0.63
N TYR A 363 20.72 19.63 1.84
CA TYR A 363 21.79 19.21 2.77
C TYR A 363 22.30 17.79 2.49
N MET A 364 21.69 17.08 1.56
CA MET A 364 22.14 15.72 1.17
C MET A 364 23.13 15.81 0.01
N ARG A 365 23.94 14.78 -0.15
CA ARG A 365 25.02 14.78 -1.16
C ARG A 365 24.48 14.84 -2.60
N CYS A 366 23.33 14.22 -2.87
CA CYS A 366 22.68 14.24 -4.20
C CYS A 366 21.18 14.50 -4.05
N PRO A 367 20.77 15.77 -3.83
CA PRO A 367 19.38 16.13 -3.54
C PRO A 367 18.43 15.72 -4.66
N ASP A 368 18.79 15.85 -5.93
CA ASP A 368 17.93 15.54 -7.07
C ASP A 368 17.50 14.07 -7.14
N LYS A 369 18.29 13.15 -6.54
CA LYS A 369 17.98 11.72 -6.51
C LYS A 369 16.86 11.36 -5.52
N ILE A 370 16.56 12.23 -4.56
CA ILE A 370 15.69 11.93 -3.42
C ILE A 370 14.53 12.90 -3.24
N LEU A 371 14.51 14.01 -4.01
CA LEU A 371 13.42 14.97 -3.94
C LEU A 371 12.06 14.29 -4.09
N GLY A 372 11.13 14.62 -3.18
CA GLY A 372 9.78 14.08 -3.18
C GLY A 372 9.66 12.68 -2.60
N SER A 373 10.76 12.04 -2.17
CA SER A 373 10.72 10.75 -1.48
C SER A 373 10.45 10.90 0.02
N PHE A 374 10.26 9.76 0.67
CA PHE A 374 10.16 9.66 2.13
C PHE A 374 11.36 8.92 2.71
N MET A 375 11.82 9.38 3.86
CA MET A 375 12.98 8.83 4.59
C MET A 375 12.61 8.28 5.95
N VAL A 376 13.44 7.37 6.44
CA VAL A 376 13.50 6.97 7.85
C VAL A 376 14.62 7.75 8.52
N ARG A 377 14.28 8.84 9.26
CA ARG A 377 15.27 9.77 9.84
C ARG A 377 16.26 9.10 10.78
N HIS A 378 15.78 8.27 11.68
CA HIS A 378 16.60 7.60 12.70
C HIS A 378 17.48 6.47 12.15
N ASP A 379 17.29 6.09 10.87
CA ASP A 379 18.13 5.11 10.18
C ASP A 379 18.96 5.79 9.07
N GLY A 380 19.76 6.78 9.45
CA GLY A 380 20.66 7.48 8.54
C GLY A 380 19.98 8.21 7.39
N PHE A 381 18.75 8.65 7.56
CA PHE A 381 17.90 9.22 6.49
C PHE A 381 17.66 8.26 5.32
N ARG A 382 17.65 6.98 5.59
CA ARG A 382 17.43 5.94 4.58
C ARG A 382 16.17 6.22 3.79
N VAL A 383 16.27 6.10 2.46
CA VAL A 383 15.17 6.08 1.51
C VAL A 383 15.15 4.70 0.86
N ARG A 384 14.09 3.97 1.03
CA ARG A 384 13.91 2.65 0.45
C ARG A 384 12.53 2.59 -0.20
N ILE A 385 12.36 1.78 -1.24
CA ILE A 385 11.11 1.73 -2.01
C ILE A 385 9.87 1.46 -1.14
N ASP A 386 9.99 0.60 -0.13
CA ASP A 386 8.90 0.31 0.81
C ASP A 386 8.66 1.43 1.83
N ASP A 387 9.70 2.15 2.26
CA ASP A 387 9.54 3.34 3.11
C ASP A 387 8.70 4.41 2.38
N VAL A 388 8.89 4.54 1.05
CA VAL A 388 8.12 5.48 0.21
C VAL A 388 6.71 4.96 -0.08
N GLN A 389 6.58 3.68 -0.42
CA GLN A 389 5.33 3.03 -0.80
C GLN A 389 4.24 3.15 0.29
N HIS A 390 4.57 2.86 1.57
CA HIS A 390 3.61 2.96 2.66
C HIS A 390 3.17 4.40 2.94
N ASN A 391 4.10 5.37 2.80
CA ASN A 391 3.73 6.78 2.90
C ASN A 391 2.73 7.18 1.81
N ILE A 392 2.95 6.71 0.57
CA ILE A 392 2.03 6.95 -0.54
C ILE A 392 0.66 6.32 -0.26
N GLY A 393 0.61 5.07 0.22
CA GLY A 393 -0.63 4.38 0.57
C GLY A 393 -1.48 5.19 1.54
N GLY A 394 -0.88 5.64 2.63
CA GLY A 394 -1.56 6.46 3.64
C GLY A 394 -2.07 7.80 3.09
N PHE A 395 -1.23 8.55 2.36
CA PHE A 395 -1.65 9.83 1.77
C PHE A 395 -2.65 9.67 0.62
N TYR A 396 -2.57 8.59 -0.15
CA TYR A 396 -3.56 8.27 -1.18
C TYR A 396 -4.96 8.09 -0.57
N LEU A 397 -5.07 7.31 0.50
CA LEU A 397 -6.33 7.10 1.21
C LEU A 397 -6.81 8.38 1.89
N TYR A 398 -5.92 9.17 2.45
CA TYR A 398 -6.25 10.48 3.04
C TYR A 398 -6.82 11.43 1.97
N TYR A 399 -6.17 11.54 0.81
CA TYR A 399 -6.67 12.31 -0.32
C TYR A 399 -8.06 11.85 -0.77
N LYS A 400 -8.22 10.55 -1.00
CA LYS A 400 -9.48 9.94 -1.47
C LYS A 400 -10.65 10.21 -0.53
N ASN A 401 -10.39 10.24 0.77
CA ASN A 401 -11.41 10.36 1.81
C ASN A 401 -11.52 11.76 2.43
N TYR A 402 -10.72 12.72 2.02
CA TYR A 402 -10.58 14.02 2.69
C TYR A 402 -11.92 14.74 2.92
N SER A 403 -12.79 14.83 1.91
CA SER A 403 -14.09 15.49 2.04
C SER A 403 -15.00 14.80 3.05
N ARG A 404 -14.95 13.47 3.14
CA ARG A 404 -15.73 12.67 4.10
C ARG A 404 -15.17 12.83 5.52
N LEU A 405 -13.85 12.84 5.67
CA LEU A 405 -13.20 13.14 6.94
C LEU A 405 -13.64 14.50 7.50
N LEU A 406 -13.67 15.53 6.65
CA LEU A 406 -14.14 16.87 7.07
C LEU A 406 -15.63 16.86 7.42
N ALA A 407 -16.46 16.17 6.65
CA ALA A 407 -17.90 16.09 6.90
C ALA A 407 -18.21 15.44 8.26
N LEU A 408 -17.35 14.53 8.73
CA LEU A 408 -17.44 13.87 10.04
C LEU A 408 -16.72 14.63 11.17
N GLY A 409 -16.14 15.80 10.89
CA GLY A 409 -15.58 16.69 11.92
C GLY A 409 -14.06 16.54 12.13
N MET A 410 -13.31 16.04 11.14
CA MET A 410 -11.85 16.07 11.23
C MET A 410 -11.35 17.53 11.36
N PRO A 411 -10.48 17.85 12.33
CA PRO A 411 -9.95 19.19 12.46
C PRO A 411 -9.06 19.55 11.27
N LYS A 412 -9.20 20.79 10.77
CA LYS A 412 -8.32 21.31 9.69
C LYS A 412 -6.92 21.59 10.22
N ASP A 413 -6.83 22.16 11.41
CA ASP A 413 -5.58 22.48 12.06
C ASP A 413 -5.19 21.38 13.06
N ILE A 414 -3.88 21.29 13.32
CA ILE A 414 -3.41 20.42 14.40
C ILE A 414 -3.73 21.15 15.71
N PRO A 415 -4.47 20.51 16.63
CA PRO A 415 -4.68 21.10 17.95
C PRO A 415 -3.32 21.42 18.59
N CYS A 416 -3.17 22.63 19.13
CA CYS A 416 -2.04 22.93 20.01
C CYS A 416 -2.01 21.85 21.10
N GLU A 417 -0.88 21.17 21.27
CA GLU A 417 -0.71 20.25 22.40
C GLU A 417 -0.87 21.12 23.66
N GLU A 418 -1.90 20.87 24.44
CA GLU A 418 -1.98 21.36 25.79
C GLU A 418 -0.82 20.69 26.55
N ASN A 419 0.19 21.50 26.92
CA ASN A 419 1.38 21.09 27.70
C ASN A 419 0.98 20.55 29.08
#